data_8a60b08e89995c303397c28ebe1a2074
#
_entry.id   8a60b08e89995c303397c28ebe1a2074
#
_cell.length_a   1.000
_cell.length_b   1.000
_cell.length_c   1.000
_cell.angle_alpha   90.00
_cell.angle_beta   90.00
_cell.angle_gamma   90.00
#
_symmetry.space_group_name_H-M   'P 1'
#
loop_
_entity.id
_entity.type
_entity.pdbx_description
1 polymer ?
#
loop_
_entity_poly.entity_id
_entity_poly.type
_entity_poly.pdbx_seq_one_letter_code
_entity_poly.pdbx_strand_id
1 'polypeptide(L)'
;SAILIFVSFLFLRNQIKPITQLAIAAEEFGKGNNISNFKVSGASDVRRAAIEFLKMKNRIIKQVEQRSLMLAGVGHDLKTPLTRMRLQAEAIEDDKSKEFLIDEIKHMNLMLEEYLNFSKEENIKDSIKINPIEAIIRIKNDIHFNDKNIDIEIINDAEIELNANIFNRSIINLLNNSFENAQKVKIIIETSPELTKVEIHDDGEGIPETERANVFKPFYRIDKSRNQNSTNSGLGLSTTKHLLNSINGTIELGESKILGGLKVRIEIPN
;
A
#
# COMPACT_ATOMS: atom_id res chain seq x y z
N SER A 1 9.69 -50.41 -30.37
CA SER A 1 10.36 -49.67 -29.30
C SER A 1 10.14 -48.16 -29.42
N ALA A 2 10.34 -47.50 -30.60
CA ALA A 2 10.18 -46.03 -30.76
C ALA A 2 8.74 -45.54 -30.49
N ILE A 3 7.73 -46.29 -30.91
CA ILE A 3 6.30 -45.95 -30.71
C ILE A 3 5.95 -45.97 -29.21
N LEU A 4 6.46 -46.93 -28.45
CA LEU A 4 6.24 -47.02 -26.99
C LEU A 4 6.89 -45.83 -26.25
N ILE A 5 8.07 -45.43 -26.64
CA ILE A 5 8.79 -44.27 -26.07
C ILE A 5 8.00 -42.99 -26.38
N PHE A 6 7.51 -42.82 -27.60
CA PHE A 6 6.72 -41.67 -28.02
C PHE A 6 5.38 -41.59 -27.26
N VAL A 7 4.67 -42.68 -27.10
CA VAL A 7 3.41 -42.75 -26.33
C VAL A 7 3.67 -42.44 -24.87
N SER A 8 4.74 -43.00 -24.26
CA SER A 8 5.13 -42.69 -22.87
C SER A 8 5.51 -41.23 -22.69
N PHE A 9 6.21 -40.65 -23.66
CA PHE A 9 6.55 -39.22 -23.64
C PHE A 9 5.31 -38.32 -23.69
N LEU A 10 4.36 -38.59 -24.59
CA LEU A 10 3.11 -37.86 -24.67
C LEU A 10 2.28 -37.98 -23.38
N PHE A 11 2.23 -39.20 -22.83
CA PHE A 11 1.55 -39.45 -21.56
C PHE A 11 2.16 -38.66 -20.41
N LEU A 12 3.48 -38.73 -20.21
CA LEU A 12 4.18 -37.99 -19.19
C LEU A 12 4.02 -36.47 -19.34
N ARG A 13 4.17 -35.95 -20.55
CA ARG A 13 3.94 -34.53 -20.86
C ARG A 13 2.53 -34.07 -20.45
N ASN A 14 1.53 -34.90 -20.72
CA ASN A 14 0.14 -34.60 -20.40
C ASN A 14 -0.16 -34.69 -18.89
N GLN A 15 0.62 -35.44 -18.14
CA GLN A 15 0.52 -35.53 -16.67
C GLN A 15 1.28 -34.41 -15.96
N ILE A 16 2.45 -34.02 -16.47
CA ILE A 16 3.30 -32.98 -15.83
C ILE A 16 2.68 -31.59 -15.97
N LYS A 17 2.13 -31.24 -17.12
CA LYS A 17 1.56 -29.91 -17.41
C LYS A 17 0.52 -29.45 -16.37
N PRO A 18 -0.48 -30.25 -15.97
CA PRO A 18 -1.46 -29.84 -14.95
C PRO A 18 -0.84 -29.63 -13.56
N ILE A 19 0.19 -30.41 -13.20
CA ILE A 19 0.90 -30.24 -11.92
C ILE A 19 1.67 -28.90 -11.90
N THR A 20 2.38 -28.60 -13.00
CA THR A 20 3.10 -27.33 -13.15
C THR A 20 2.13 -26.13 -13.11
N GLN A 21 0.97 -26.25 -13.77
CA GLN A 21 -0.06 -25.21 -13.73
C GLN A 21 -0.62 -25.00 -12.33
N LEU A 22 -0.82 -26.07 -11.56
CA LEU A 22 -1.28 -25.97 -10.18
C LEU A 22 -0.21 -25.31 -9.29
N ALA A 23 1.07 -25.66 -9.48
CA ALA A 23 2.18 -25.05 -8.75
C ALA A 23 2.31 -23.56 -9.03
N ILE A 24 2.26 -23.16 -10.31
CA ILE A 24 2.27 -21.73 -10.71
C ILE A 24 1.06 -21.01 -10.12
N ALA A 25 -0.13 -21.61 -10.19
CA ALA A 25 -1.32 -21.01 -9.61
C ALA A 25 -1.21 -20.84 -8.09
N ALA A 26 -0.63 -21.80 -7.37
CA ALA A 26 -0.40 -21.70 -5.94
C ALA A 26 0.64 -20.63 -5.60
N GLU A 27 1.71 -20.51 -6.39
CA GLU A 27 2.73 -19.47 -6.23
C GLU A 27 2.15 -18.08 -6.48
N GLU A 28 1.42 -17.87 -7.57
CA GLU A 28 0.77 -16.60 -7.89
C GLU A 28 -0.24 -16.18 -6.81
N PHE A 29 -1.05 -17.14 -6.33
CA PHE A 29 -1.96 -16.86 -5.23
C PHE A 29 -1.21 -16.50 -3.94
N GLY A 30 -0.08 -17.16 -3.65
CA GLY A 30 0.79 -16.85 -2.51
C GLY A 30 1.42 -15.45 -2.59
N LYS A 31 1.65 -14.94 -3.80
CA LYS A 31 2.09 -13.55 -4.05
C LYS A 31 0.96 -12.51 -3.95
N GLY A 32 -0.30 -12.94 -3.72
CA GLY A 32 -1.47 -12.07 -3.68
C GLY A 32 -2.14 -11.85 -5.05
N ASN A 33 -1.64 -12.47 -6.12
CA ASN A 33 -2.20 -12.32 -7.45
C ASN A 33 -3.51 -13.09 -7.62
N ASN A 34 -4.47 -12.47 -8.34
CA ASN A 34 -5.75 -13.12 -8.58
C ASN A 34 -5.66 -14.13 -9.73
N ILE A 35 -5.95 -15.39 -9.43
CA ILE A 35 -5.94 -16.49 -10.40
C ILE A 35 -7.36 -16.67 -10.98
N SER A 36 -7.69 -15.90 -12.03
CA SER A 36 -9.03 -15.95 -12.66
C SER A 36 -9.21 -17.09 -13.67
N ASN A 37 -8.13 -17.57 -14.29
CA ASN A 37 -8.19 -18.51 -15.44
C ASN A 37 -7.66 -19.91 -15.16
N PHE A 38 -7.50 -20.31 -13.89
CA PHE A 38 -7.02 -21.64 -13.56
C PHE A 38 -8.09 -22.70 -13.87
N LYS A 39 -7.80 -23.62 -14.82
CA LYS A 39 -8.68 -24.73 -15.19
C LYS A 39 -8.21 -26.03 -14.55
N VAL A 40 -9.13 -26.69 -13.86
CA VAL A 40 -8.89 -28.01 -13.26
C VAL A 40 -8.71 -29.05 -14.38
N SER A 41 -7.52 -29.69 -14.44
CA SER A 41 -7.17 -30.67 -15.47
C SER A 41 -6.22 -31.75 -14.93
N GLY A 42 -5.95 -32.77 -15.70
CA GLY A 42 -5.00 -33.85 -15.36
C GLY A 42 -5.65 -35.12 -14.81
N ALA A 43 -4.84 -35.99 -14.22
CA ALA A 43 -5.27 -37.24 -13.60
C ALA A 43 -6.19 -37.01 -12.40
N SER A 44 -6.90 -38.05 -11.94
CA SER A 44 -7.87 -37.97 -10.81
C SER A 44 -7.32 -37.29 -9.58
N ASP A 45 -6.11 -37.64 -9.19
CA ASP A 45 -5.47 -37.10 -7.96
C ASP A 45 -5.03 -35.65 -8.12
N VAL A 46 -4.52 -35.27 -9.32
CA VAL A 46 -4.16 -33.89 -9.64
C VAL A 46 -5.41 -33.01 -9.68
N ARG A 47 -6.50 -33.50 -10.28
CA ARG A 47 -7.79 -32.80 -10.29
C ARG A 47 -8.34 -32.59 -8.89
N ARG A 48 -8.25 -33.62 -8.03
CA ARG A 48 -8.68 -33.52 -6.63
C ARG A 48 -7.88 -32.48 -5.89
N ALA A 49 -6.53 -32.49 -6.03
CA ALA A 49 -5.66 -31.47 -5.45
C ALA A 49 -6.01 -30.06 -5.94
N ALA A 50 -6.26 -29.89 -7.24
CA ALA A 50 -6.65 -28.61 -7.84
C ALA A 50 -8.00 -28.10 -7.29
N ILE A 51 -8.98 -29.00 -7.09
CA ILE A 51 -10.28 -28.64 -6.51
C ILE A 51 -10.11 -28.19 -5.04
N GLU A 52 -9.34 -28.93 -4.25
CA GLU A 52 -9.10 -28.56 -2.84
C GLU A 52 -8.30 -27.27 -2.73
N PHE A 53 -7.35 -27.03 -3.62
CA PHE A 53 -6.66 -25.74 -3.72
C PHE A 53 -7.64 -24.58 -4.01
N LEU A 54 -8.56 -24.74 -4.96
CA LEU A 54 -9.58 -23.72 -5.25
C LEU A 54 -10.53 -23.48 -4.06
N LYS A 55 -10.92 -24.54 -3.35
CA LYS A 55 -11.74 -24.40 -2.11
C LYS A 55 -10.97 -23.61 -1.04
N MET A 56 -9.69 -23.93 -0.82
CA MET A 56 -8.82 -23.23 0.11
C MET A 56 -8.68 -21.75 -0.29
N LYS A 57 -8.37 -21.47 -1.58
CA LYS A 57 -8.32 -20.12 -2.14
C LYS A 57 -9.59 -19.34 -1.83
N ASN A 58 -10.77 -19.90 -2.16
CA ASN A 58 -12.04 -19.23 -1.96
C ASN A 58 -12.36 -19.01 -0.47
N ARG A 59 -11.93 -19.90 0.40
CA ARG A 59 -12.06 -19.72 1.85
C ARG A 59 -11.22 -18.56 2.34
N ILE A 60 -9.96 -18.47 1.91
CA ILE A 60 -9.06 -17.37 2.29
C ILE A 60 -9.62 -16.04 1.82
N ILE A 61 -10.04 -15.94 0.55
CA ILE A 61 -10.65 -14.71 0.00
C ILE A 61 -11.86 -14.29 0.84
N LYS A 62 -12.78 -15.21 1.13
CA LYS A 62 -13.95 -14.91 1.96
C LYS A 62 -13.58 -14.47 3.39
N GLN A 63 -12.55 -15.06 3.98
CA GLN A 63 -12.08 -14.64 5.30
C GLN A 63 -11.52 -13.21 5.28
N VAL A 64 -10.78 -12.85 4.24
CA VAL A 64 -10.25 -11.49 4.08
C VAL A 64 -11.40 -10.50 3.87
N GLU A 65 -12.35 -10.80 2.96
CA GLU A 65 -13.56 -9.98 2.74
C GLU A 65 -14.38 -9.78 4.03
N GLN A 66 -14.64 -10.86 4.78
CA GLN A 66 -15.36 -10.78 6.05
C GLN A 66 -14.62 -9.93 7.07
N ARG A 67 -13.29 -10.06 7.15
CA ARG A 67 -12.47 -9.23 8.03
C ARG A 67 -12.57 -7.75 7.64
N SER A 68 -12.49 -7.43 6.35
CA SER A 68 -12.61 -6.05 5.86
C SER A 68 -14.00 -5.47 6.13
N LEU A 69 -15.08 -6.24 5.93
CA LEU A 69 -16.45 -5.83 6.25
C LEU A 69 -16.64 -5.59 7.76
N MET A 70 -16.10 -6.49 8.61
CA MET A 70 -16.16 -6.32 10.05
C MET A 70 -15.44 -5.06 10.51
N LEU A 71 -14.24 -4.79 9.97
CA LEU A 71 -13.47 -3.59 10.30
C LEU A 71 -14.18 -2.31 9.84
N ALA A 72 -14.82 -2.33 8.66
CA ALA A 72 -15.64 -1.21 8.19
C ALA A 72 -16.84 -0.94 9.13
N GLY A 73 -17.51 -2.00 9.62
CA GLY A 73 -18.60 -1.90 10.61
C GLY A 73 -18.11 -1.30 11.94
N VAL A 74 -17.01 -1.83 12.48
CA VAL A 74 -16.40 -1.30 13.72
C VAL A 74 -16.01 0.16 13.56
N GLY A 75 -15.46 0.54 12.40
CA GLY A 75 -15.11 1.93 12.13
C GLY A 75 -16.31 2.88 12.14
N HIS A 76 -17.43 2.46 11.53
CA HIS A 76 -18.68 3.21 11.58
C HIS A 76 -19.19 3.37 13.02
N ASP A 77 -19.16 2.28 13.79
CA ASP A 77 -19.65 2.27 15.16
C ASP A 77 -18.77 3.09 16.12
N LEU A 78 -17.46 3.23 15.82
CA LEU A 78 -16.55 4.09 16.57
C LEU A 78 -16.67 5.57 16.20
N LYS A 79 -17.06 5.91 14.96
CA LYS A 79 -17.28 7.33 14.57
C LYS A 79 -18.43 7.97 15.34
N THR A 80 -19.46 7.21 15.67
CA THR A 80 -20.62 7.73 16.42
C THR A 80 -20.26 8.23 17.83
N PRO A 81 -19.58 7.46 18.71
CA PRO A 81 -19.17 7.95 20.02
C PRO A 81 -18.14 9.09 19.92
N LEU A 82 -17.21 9.07 18.94
CA LEU A 82 -16.26 10.15 18.74
C LEU A 82 -16.97 11.46 18.40
N THR A 83 -18.00 11.41 17.55
CA THR A 83 -18.84 12.59 17.25
C THR A 83 -19.56 13.12 18.48
N ARG A 84 -20.10 12.23 19.35
CA ARG A 84 -20.72 12.65 20.62
C ARG A 84 -19.71 13.27 21.58
N MET A 85 -18.52 12.68 21.71
CA MET A 85 -17.44 13.24 22.53
C MET A 85 -17.06 14.64 22.06
N ARG A 86 -16.97 14.86 20.74
CA ARG A 86 -16.70 16.18 20.16
C ARG A 86 -17.77 17.19 20.53
N LEU A 87 -19.05 16.85 20.39
CA LEU A 87 -20.15 17.73 20.77
C LEU A 87 -20.14 18.08 22.27
N GLN A 88 -19.75 17.10 23.14
CA GLN A 88 -19.59 17.35 24.57
C GLN A 88 -18.39 18.23 24.86
N ALA A 89 -17.27 18.03 24.16
CA ALA A 89 -16.08 18.88 24.30
C ALA A 89 -16.35 20.32 23.86
N GLU A 90 -17.19 20.54 22.84
CA GLU A 90 -17.61 21.88 22.40
C GLU A 90 -18.39 22.65 23.46
N ALA A 91 -19.04 21.97 24.42
CA ALA A 91 -19.79 22.55 25.52
C ALA A 91 -18.94 22.89 26.76
N ILE A 92 -17.64 22.61 26.76
CA ILE A 92 -16.73 22.94 27.85
C ILE A 92 -16.44 24.44 27.86
N GLU A 93 -16.56 25.09 29.01
CA GLU A 93 -16.33 26.53 29.18
C GLU A 93 -14.83 26.92 29.21
N ASP A 94 -13.95 26.01 29.67
CA ASP A 94 -12.50 26.24 29.68
C ASP A 94 -11.91 26.02 28.29
N ASP A 95 -11.51 27.09 27.63
CA ASP A 95 -11.01 27.09 26.26
C ASP A 95 -9.81 26.15 26.05
N LYS A 96 -8.88 26.06 27.04
CA LYS A 96 -7.70 25.17 26.92
C LYS A 96 -8.07 23.72 26.96
N SER A 97 -8.95 23.31 27.89
CA SER A 97 -9.42 21.94 28.01
C SER A 97 -10.27 21.53 26.81
N LYS A 98 -11.08 22.48 26.31
CA LYS A 98 -11.88 22.31 25.09
C LYS A 98 -11.01 22.04 23.86
N GLU A 99 -10.04 22.92 23.59
CA GLU A 99 -9.14 22.81 22.45
C GLU A 99 -8.35 21.51 22.49
N PHE A 100 -7.78 21.17 23.65
CA PHE A 100 -7.07 19.91 23.86
C PHE A 100 -7.95 18.68 23.55
N LEU A 101 -9.17 18.62 24.09
CA LEU A 101 -10.06 17.48 23.86
C LEU A 101 -10.52 17.37 22.41
N ILE A 102 -10.79 18.48 21.75
CA ILE A 102 -11.19 18.51 20.34
C ILE A 102 -10.03 17.98 19.47
N ASP A 103 -8.79 18.37 19.75
CA ASP A 103 -7.63 17.90 19.02
C ASP A 103 -7.37 16.39 19.23
N GLU A 104 -7.52 15.90 20.46
CA GLU A 104 -7.42 14.46 20.74
C GLU A 104 -8.50 13.64 20.00
N ILE A 105 -9.74 14.11 19.98
CA ILE A 105 -10.83 13.45 19.25
C ILE A 105 -10.58 13.47 17.74
N LYS A 106 -10.05 14.56 17.21
CA LYS A 106 -9.65 14.68 15.81
C LYS A 106 -8.54 13.69 15.47
N HIS A 107 -7.53 13.59 16.34
CA HIS A 107 -6.45 12.61 16.21
C HIS A 107 -6.98 11.16 16.21
N MET A 108 -7.88 10.81 17.13
CA MET A 108 -8.51 9.49 17.16
C MET A 108 -9.30 9.19 15.86
N ASN A 109 -10.02 10.17 15.31
CA ASN A 109 -10.71 10.02 14.04
C ASN A 109 -9.74 9.75 12.88
N LEU A 110 -8.62 10.49 12.81
CA LEU A 110 -7.59 10.28 11.78
C LEU A 110 -6.98 8.86 11.88
N MET A 111 -6.59 8.44 13.08
CA MET A 111 -6.08 7.07 13.30
C MET A 111 -7.08 5.99 12.88
N LEU A 112 -8.36 6.18 13.20
CA LEU A 112 -9.42 5.26 12.81
C LEU A 112 -9.57 5.19 11.29
N GLU A 113 -9.56 6.34 10.60
CA GLU A 113 -9.66 6.40 9.14
C GLU A 113 -8.45 5.73 8.46
N GLU A 114 -7.24 5.97 8.95
CA GLU A 114 -6.04 5.32 8.44
C GLU A 114 -6.10 3.80 8.64
N TYR A 115 -6.55 3.34 9.81
CA TYR A 115 -6.71 1.91 10.09
C TYR A 115 -7.75 1.25 9.17
N LEU A 116 -8.89 1.90 8.96
CA LEU A 116 -9.93 1.42 8.04
C LEU A 116 -9.44 1.40 6.59
N ASN A 117 -8.69 2.40 6.21
CA ASN A 117 -8.09 2.46 4.89
C ASN A 117 -6.99 1.40 4.69
N PHE A 118 -6.20 1.10 5.73
CA PHE A 118 -5.24 -0.02 5.69
C PHE A 118 -5.91 -1.37 5.48
N SER A 119 -7.12 -1.56 6.02
CA SER A 119 -7.86 -2.82 5.95
C SER A 119 -8.66 -3.03 4.67
N LYS A 120 -8.82 -2.00 3.81
CA LYS A 120 -9.51 -2.12 2.52
C LYS A 120 -8.57 -2.75 1.50
N GLU A 121 -9.02 -3.86 0.89
CA GLU A 121 -8.37 -4.37 -0.33
C GLU A 121 -8.66 -3.40 -1.48
N GLU A 122 -7.62 -2.86 -2.07
CA GLU A 122 -7.76 -2.11 -3.32
C GLU A 122 -7.85 -3.11 -4.49
N ASN A 123 -8.84 -2.89 -5.37
CA ASN A 123 -8.98 -3.70 -6.59
C ASN A 123 -7.80 -3.42 -7.51
N ILE A 124 -6.86 -4.37 -7.61
CA ILE A 124 -5.70 -4.30 -8.52
C ILE A 124 -6.15 -4.15 -10.00
N LYS A 125 -7.40 -4.53 -10.30
CA LYS A 125 -7.96 -4.50 -11.65
C LYS A 125 -8.27 -3.10 -12.20
N ASP A 126 -8.21 -2.07 -11.37
CA ASP A 126 -8.52 -0.70 -11.79
C ASP A 126 -7.27 0.04 -12.35
N SER A 127 -6.40 -0.71 -13.05
CA SER A 127 -5.30 -0.09 -13.79
C SER A 127 -5.87 0.69 -14.97
N ILE A 128 -5.52 1.95 -15.03
CA ILE A 128 -5.87 2.87 -16.11
C ILE A 128 -4.59 3.55 -16.58
N LYS A 129 -4.59 3.99 -17.83
CA LYS A 129 -3.51 4.84 -18.32
C LYS A 129 -3.55 6.18 -17.59
N ILE A 130 -2.47 6.49 -16.89
CA ILE A 130 -2.30 7.77 -16.22
C ILE A 130 -0.93 8.34 -16.57
N ASN A 131 -0.83 9.64 -16.49
CA ASN A 131 0.46 10.33 -16.44
C ASN A 131 0.83 10.53 -14.95
N PRO A 132 1.87 9.83 -14.43
CA PRO A 132 2.27 9.94 -13.03
C PRO A 132 2.70 11.35 -12.64
N ILE A 133 3.25 12.11 -13.59
CA ILE A 133 3.69 13.48 -13.38
C ILE A 133 2.49 14.39 -13.13
N GLU A 134 1.45 14.28 -13.98
CA GLU A 134 0.21 15.03 -13.78
C GLU A 134 -0.46 14.66 -12.45
N ALA A 135 -0.38 13.39 -12.05
CA ALA A 135 -0.90 12.94 -10.76
C ALA A 135 -0.16 13.62 -9.59
N ILE A 136 1.18 13.66 -9.63
CA ILE A 136 1.99 14.34 -8.60
C ILE A 136 1.73 15.86 -8.60
N ILE A 137 1.62 16.48 -9.76
CA ILE A 137 1.30 17.92 -9.87
C ILE A 137 -0.08 18.21 -9.27
N ARG A 138 -1.08 17.36 -9.52
CA ARG A 138 -2.41 17.49 -8.91
C ARG A 138 -2.34 17.38 -7.39
N ILE A 139 -1.59 16.40 -6.87
CA ILE A 139 -1.40 16.23 -5.42
C ILE A 139 -0.71 17.48 -4.82
N LYS A 140 0.35 18.00 -5.46
CA LYS A 140 1.02 19.24 -5.01
C LYS A 140 0.07 20.43 -4.94
N ASN A 141 -0.87 20.55 -5.89
CA ASN A 141 -1.83 21.65 -5.96
C ASN A 141 -3.08 21.40 -5.10
N ASP A 142 -3.17 20.25 -4.42
CA ASP A 142 -4.23 19.99 -3.43
C ASP A 142 -4.10 20.97 -2.25
N ILE A 143 -5.25 21.34 -1.65
CA ILE A 143 -5.33 22.31 -0.56
C ILE A 143 -4.42 21.94 0.64
N HIS A 144 -4.15 20.66 0.83
CA HIS A 144 -3.29 20.16 1.91
C HIS A 144 -1.80 20.39 1.67
N PHE A 145 -1.38 20.56 0.41
CA PHE A 145 0.02 20.70 0.02
C PHE A 145 0.35 22.02 -0.69
N ASN A 146 -0.66 22.84 -0.98
CA ASN A 146 -0.50 24.06 -1.78
C ASN A 146 0.50 25.06 -1.17
N ASP A 147 0.54 25.15 0.16
CA ASP A 147 1.46 26.04 0.88
C ASP A 147 2.78 25.34 1.26
N LYS A 148 2.99 24.09 0.84
CA LYS A 148 4.20 23.32 1.17
C LYS A 148 5.29 23.52 0.12
N ASN A 149 6.54 23.51 0.57
CA ASN A 149 7.70 23.67 -0.31
C ASN A 149 8.03 22.33 -0.98
N ILE A 150 7.43 22.08 -2.16
CA ILE A 150 7.64 20.88 -2.97
C ILE A 150 8.30 21.28 -4.29
N ASP A 151 9.50 20.80 -4.52
CA ASP A 151 10.21 20.87 -5.81
C ASP A 151 10.01 19.55 -6.58
N ILE A 152 9.76 19.62 -7.88
CA ILE A 152 9.52 18.44 -8.72
C ILE A 152 10.52 18.48 -9.88
N GLU A 153 11.34 17.45 -9.98
CA GLU A 153 12.26 17.19 -11.09
C GLU A 153 11.77 16.00 -11.91
N ILE A 154 11.60 16.24 -13.21
CA ILE A 154 11.10 15.25 -14.16
C ILE A 154 12.28 14.83 -15.05
N ILE A 155 12.62 13.53 -15.03
CA ILE A 155 13.68 12.99 -15.89
C ILE A 155 13.08 12.56 -17.23
N ASN A 156 12.00 11.79 -17.21
CA ASN A 156 11.28 11.37 -18.41
C ASN A 156 9.77 11.45 -18.15
N ASP A 157 9.01 11.69 -19.21
CA ASP A 157 7.54 11.75 -19.18
C ASP A 157 6.96 10.68 -20.11
N ALA A 158 6.13 9.78 -19.54
CA ALA A 158 5.41 8.77 -20.28
C ALA A 158 4.06 8.48 -19.63
N GLU A 159 3.04 8.26 -20.44
CA GLU A 159 1.79 7.66 -19.99
C GLU A 159 2.01 6.16 -19.75
N ILE A 160 1.62 5.71 -18.59
CA ILE A 160 1.77 4.31 -18.18
C ILE A 160 0.44 3.75 -17.69
N GLU A 161 0.33 2.44 -17.70
CA GLU A 161 -0.84 1.72 -17.20
C GLU A 161 -0.59 1.29 -15.76
N LEU A 162 -1.17 2.01 -14.80
CA LEU A 162 -1.05 1.65 -13.38
C LEU A 162 -2.32 2.00 -12.60
N ASN A 163 -2.40 1.47 -11.39
CA ASN A 163 -3.50 1.78 -10.48
C ASN A 163 -3.33 3.19 -9.89
N ALA A 164 -4.13 4.14 -10.40
CA ALA A 164 -4.07 5.54 -9.99
C ALA A 164 -4.34 5.73 -8.49
N ASN A 165 -5.23 4.93 -7.89
CA ASN A 165 -5.57 5.02 -6.48
C ASN A 165 -4.39 4.61 -5.61
N ILE A 166 -3.75 3.47 -5.95
CA ILE A 166 -2.56 2.98 -5.25
C ILE A 166 -1.43 3.99 -5.37
N PHE A 167 -1.17 4.51 -6.58
CA PHE A 167 -0.14 5.50 -6.82
C PHE A 167 -0.37 6.78 -6.00
N ASN A 168 -1.54 7.41 -6.16
CA ASN A 168 -1.87 8.66 -5.48
C ASN A 168 -1.79 8.53 -3.96
N ARG A 169 -2.34 7.44 -3.41
CA ARG A 169 -2.34 7.18 -1.98
C ARG A 169 -0.93 6.94 -1.44
N SER A 170 -0.08 6.24 -2.21
CA SER A 170 1.33 6.05 -1.85
C SER A 170 2.06 7.39 -1.78
N ILE A 171 1.91 8.24 -2.79
CA ILE A 171 2.54 9.57 -2.81
C ILE A 171 2.05 10.46 -1.67
N ILE A 172 0.73 10.51 -1.42
CA ILE A 172 0.14 11.30 -0.33
C ILE A 172 0.67 10.83 1.03
N ASN A 173 0.73 9.52 1.28
CA ASN A 173 1.27 8.98 2.52
C ASN A 173 2.75 9.35 2.73
N LEU A 174 3.56 9.28 1.67
CA LEU A 174 4.96 9.62 1.72
C LEU A 174 5.18 11.12 1.95
N LEU A 175 4.40 11.99 1.29
CA LEU A 175 4.45 13.43 1.50
C LEU A 175 4.03 13.83 2.91
N ASN A 176 2.95 13.23 3.43
CA ASN A 176 2.52 13.46 4.81
C ASN A 176 3.62 13.08 5.79
N ASN A 177 4.26 11.92 5.60
CA ASN A 177 5.38 11.48 6.44
C ASN A 177 6.58 12.46 6.38
N SER A 178 6.91 12.95 5.17
CA SER A 178 8.00 13.93 5.02
C SER A 178 7.67 15.25 5.73
N PHE A 179 6.46 15.81 5.55
CA PHE A 179 6.09 17.11 6.13
C PHE A 179 5.81 17.11 7.64
N GLU A 180 5.80 15.96 8.28
CA GLU A 180 5.80 15.90 9.75
C GLU A 180 7.15 16.29 10.36
N ASN A 181 8.25 16.00 9.64
CA ASN A 181 9.60 16.17 10.17
C ASN A 181 10.47 17.08 9.29
N ALA A 182 9.93 17.63 8.20
CA ALA A 182 10.66 18.42 7.22
C ALA A 182 9.88 19.64 6.76
N GLN A 183 10.59 20.63 6.23
CA GLN A 183 10.01 21.85 5.67
C GLN A 183 10.08 21.86 4.13
N LYS A 184 11.05 21.14 3.56
CA LYS A 184 11.29 21.08 2.13
C LYS A 184 11.26 19.64 1.65
N VAL A 185 10.61 19.42 0.51
CA VAL A 185 10.55 18.12 -0.15
C VAL A 185 10.92 18.29 -1.61
N LYS A 186 11.77 17.40 -2.12
CA LYS A 186 12.07 17.28 -3.55
C LYS A 186 11.62 15.91 -4.05
N ILE A 187 10.81 15.92 -5.10
CA ILE A 187 10.34 14.72 -5.79
C ILE A 187 11.10 14.62 -7.12
N ILE A 188 11.73 13.47 -7.36
CA ILE A 188 12.35 13.15 -8.64
C ILE A 188 11.56 12.00 -9.23
N ILE A 189 11.03 12.18 -10.44
CA ILE A 189 10.25 11.15 -11.13
C ILE A 189 10.89 10.80 -12.47
N GLU A 190 11.03 9.51 -12.69
CA GLU A 190 11.51 8.91 -13.93
C GLU A 190 10.51 7.84 -14.38
N THR A 191 9.97 8.00 -15.59
CA THR A 191 9.03 7.04 -16.19
C THR A 191 9.65 6.43 -17.43
N SER A 192 9.56 5.11 -17.55
CA SER A 192 9.93 4.34 -18.74
C SER A 192 8.79 3.37 -19.08
N PRO A 193 8.77 2.74 -20.26
CA PRO A 193 7.74 1.75 -20.61
C PRO A 193 7.69 0.54 -19.64
N GLU A 194 8.75 0.27 -18.91
CA GLU A 194 8.90 -0.92 -18.07
C GLU A 194 8.79 -0.60 -16.59
N LEU A 195 9.14 0.63 -16.18
CA LEU A 195 9.30 0.99 -14.78
C LEU A 195 9.01 2.47 -14.54
N THR A 196 8.24 2.76 -13.50
CA THR A 196 8.11 4.09 -12.90
C THR A 196 8.87 4.15 -11.59
N LYS A 197 9.80 5.08 -11.50
CA LYS A 197 10.60 5.33 -10.32
C LYS A 197 10.31 6.71 -9.78
N VAL A 198 10.01 6.80 -8.48
CA VAL A 198 9.83 8.07 -7.77
C VAL A 198 10.75 8.09 -6.56
N GLU A 199 11.56 9.13 -6.45
CA GLU A 199 12.37 9.41 -5.28
C GLU A 199 11.81 10.66 -4.58
N ILE A 200 11.54 10.55 -3.29
CA ILE A 200 11.10 11.65 -2.43
C ILE A 200 12.22 11.92 -1.44
N HIS A 201 12.75 13.11 -1.48
CA HIS A 201 13.81 13.60 -0.62
C HIS A 201 13.26 14.68 0.30
N ASP A 202 13.62 14.66 1.57
CA ASP A 202 13.26 15.70 2.53
C ASP A 202 14.49 16.25 3.27
N ASP A 203 14.31 17.36 3.99
CA ASP A 203 15.31 18.02 4.81
C ASP A 203 15.13 17.73 6.32
N GLY A 204 14.45 16.64 6.67
CA GLY A 204 14.22 16.22 8.06
C GLY A 204 15.43 15.55 8.71
N GLU A 205 15.21 14.97 9.90
CA GLU A 205 16.27 14.26 10.67
C GLU A 205 16.66 12.91 10.04
N GLY A 206 15.89 12.42 9.06
CA GLY A 206 16.09 11.11 8.45
C GLY A 206 15.69 9.94 9.35
N ILE A 207 15.99 8.72 8.91
CA ILE A 207 15.71 7.47 9.64
C ILE A 207 17.03 6.69 9.80
N PRO A 208 17.47 6.40 11.04
CA PRO A 208 18.65 5.59 11.27
C PRO A 208 18.57 4.24 10.56
N GLU A 209 19.68 3.75 10.05
CA GLU A 209 19.74 2.50 9.27
C GLU A 209 19.17 1.31 10.05
N THR A 210 19.44 1.24 11.35
CA THR A 210 18.92 0.19 12.26
C THR A 210 17.41 0.17 12.38
N GLU A 211 16.75 1.31 12.11
CA GLU A 211 15.31 1.48 12.23
C GLU A 211 14.55 1.34 10.90
N ARG A 212 15.24 1.42 9.77
CA ARG A 212 14.61 1.39 8.43
C ARG A 212 13.76 0.15 8.16
N ALA A 213 14.12 -0.99 8.74
CA ALA A 213 13.30 -2.19 8.65
C ALA A 213 12.08 -2.16 9.58
N ASN A 214 12.22 -1.51 10.75
CA ASN A 214 11.18 -1.47 11.76
C ASN A 214 10.05 -0.49 11.41
N VAL A 215 10.35 0.64 10.77
CA VAL A 215 9.35 1.67 10.41
C VAL A 215 8.30 1.19 9.40
N PHE A 216 8.50 0.05 8.78
CA PHE A 216 7.50 -0.61 7.96
C PHE A 216 6.53 -1.51 8.75
N LYS A 217 6.76 -1.69 10.07
CA LYS A 217 5.81 -2.42 10.92
C LYS A 217 4.62 -1.51 11.24
N PRO A 218 3.37 -2.00 11.17
CA PRO A 218 2.20 -1.21 11.57
C PRO A 218 2.35 -0.65 12.98
N PHE A 219 1.94 0.60 13.18
CA PHE A 219 1.98 1.33 14.47
C PHE A 219 3.39 1.54 15.07
N TYR A 220 4.45 1.27 14.30
CA TYR A 220 5.81 1.52 14.76
C TYR A 220 6.17 2.99 14.63
N ARG A 221 6.78 3.54 15.69
CA ARG A 221 7.30 4.92 15.75
C ARG A 221 8.66 4.90 16.43
N ILE A 222 9.64 5.63 15.88
CA ILE A 222 11.02 5.68 16.40
C ILE A 222 11.04 6.36 17.76
N ASP A 223 10.35 7.48 17.93
CA ASP A 223 10.27 8.23 19.18
C ASP A 223 8.84 8.32 19.70
N LYS A 224 8.58 7.65 20.83
CA LYS A 224 7.29 7.75 21.55
C LYS A 224 7.15 9.07 22.35
N SER A 225 8.25 9.82 22.54
CA SER A 225 8.32 10.91 23.52
C SER A 225 8.41 12.33 22.93
N ARG A 226 8.85 12.48 21.67
CA ARG A 226 9.16 13.80 21.11
C ARG A 226 8.00 14.63 20.59
N ASN A 227 6.90 14.00 20.18
CA ASN A 227 5.73 14.75 19.71
C ASN A 227 4.44 14.08 20.18
N GLN A 228 3.96 14.44 21.37
CA GLN A 228 2.57 14.15 21.78
C GLN A 228 1.53 14.78 20.82
N ASN A 229 1.96 15.73 19.99
CA ASN A 229 1.13 16.43 19.00
C ASN A 229 1.30 15.91 17.57
N SER A 230 2.11 14.84 17.32
CA SER A 230 2.22 14.32 15.96
C SER A 230 0.98 13.49 15.59
N THR A 231 0.30 13.89 14.54
CA THR A 231 -0.93 13.28 14.02
C THR A 231 -0.73 11.92 13.36
N ASN A 232 0.51 11.40 13.32
CA ASN A 232 0.86 10.19 12.57
C ASN A 232 0.63 8.92 13.38
N SER A 233 -0.24 8.03 12.87
CA SER A 233 -0.61 6.76 13.49
C SER A 233 0.50 5.70 13.43
N GLY A 234 1.58 5.91 12.65
CA GLY A 234 2.60 4.90 12.34
C GLY A 234 2.12 3.87 11.30
N LEU A 235 1.05 4.18 10.57
CA LEU A 235 0.51 3.31 9.50
C LEU A 235 0.95 3.72 8.09
N GLY A 236 1.36 4.96 7.86
CA GLY A 236 1.64 5.51 6.52
C GLY A 236 2.65 4.68 5.71
N LEU A 237 3.86 4.42 6.26
CA LEU A 237 4.90 3.64 5.58
C LEU A 237 4.50 2.16 5.42
N SER A 238 3.86 1.56 6.42
CA SER A 238 3.39 0.18 6.34
C SER A 238 2.28 0.02 5.29
N THR A 239 1.34 0.97 5.21
CA THR A 239 0.30 1.02 4.18
C THR A 239 0.90 1.18 2.79
N THR A 240 1.86 2.12 2.62
CA THR A 240 2.53 2.33 1.33
C THR A 240 3.25 1.06 0.86
N LYS A 241 3.98 0.38 1.76
CA LYS A 241 4.64 -0.88 1.44
C LYS A 241 3.64 -1.97 1.02
N HIS A 242 2.51 -2.07 1.73
CA HIS A 242 1.45 -3.03 1.39
C HIS A 242 0.83 -2.74 0.02
N LEU A 243 0.50 -1.48 -0.25
CA LEU A 243 -0.07 -1.04 -1.52
C LEU A 243 0.88 -1.31 -2.70
N LEU A 244 2.16 -0.94 -2.56
CA LEU A 244 3.16 -1.18 -3.60
C LEU A 244 3.38 -2.68 -3.85
N ASN A 245 3.47 -3.50 -2.79
CA ASN A 245 3.60 -4.95 -2.94
C ASN A 245 2.42 -5.57 -3.70
N SER A 246 1.20 -5.03 -3.56
CA SER A 246 0.01 -5.54 -4.27
C SER A 246 0.08 -5.34 -5.79
N ILE A 247 0.95 -4.43 -6.27
CA ILE A 247 1.20 -4.18 -7.70
C ILE A 247 2.64 -4.54 -8.11
N ASN A 248 3.30 -5.43 -7.37
CA ASN A 248 4.69 -5.83 -7.56
C ASN A 248 5.70 -4.67 -7.50
N GLY A 249 5.32 -3.56 -6.88
CA GLY A 249 6.21 -2.44 -6.64
C GLY A 249 7.09 -2.65 -5.39
N THR A 250 8.12 -1.82 -5.27
CA THR A 250 9.05 -1.84 -4.14
C THR A 250 9.15 -0.47 -3.47
N ILE A 251 9.58 -0.46 -2.21
CA ILE A 251 9.89 0.75 -1.45
C ILE A 251 11.20 0.57 -0.69
N GLU A 252 12.09 1.54 -0.79
CA GLU A 252 13.37 1.58 -0.11
C GLU A 252 13.58 2.91 0.60
N LEU A 253 14.26 2.86 1.76
CA LEU A 253 14.64 4.03 2.54
C LEU A 253 16.15 4.22 2.50
N GLY A 254 16.58 5.46 2.36
CA GLY A 254 17.98 5.85 2.34
C GLY A 254 18.19 7.25 2.92
N GLU A 255 19.42 7.72 2.90
CA GLU A 255 19.77 9.09 3.25
C GLU A 255 19.66 10.01 2.02
N SER A 256 19.05 11.15 2.19
CA SER A 256 18.97 12.18 1.15
C SER A 256 20.28 12.94 1.03
N LYS A 257 21.07 12.63 -0.01
CA LYS A 257 22.28 13.41 -0.32
C LYS A 257 21.98 14.80 -0.90
N ILE A 258 20.71 15.07 -1.24
CA ILE A 258 20.28 16.34 -1.87
C ILE A 258 19.84 17.34 -0.81
N LEU A 259 19.04 16.90 0.18
CA LEU A 259 18.47 17.77 1.20
C LEU A 259 18.96 17.44 2.62
N GLY A 260 19.65 16.30 2.82
CA GLY A 260 20.26 15.92 4.10
C GLY A 260 19.38 15.07 5.01
N GLY A 261 18.09 14.90 4.71
CA GLY A 261 17.17 14.12 5.51
C GLY A 261 16.91 12.69 4.95
N LEU A 262 15.65 12.28 4.89
CA LEU A 262 15.25 10.98 4.38
C LEU A 262 15.16 11.00 2.85
N LYS A 263 15.56 9.89 2.23
CA LYS A 263 15.24 9.52 0.87
C LYS A 263 14.32 8.31 0.89
N VAL A 264 13.16 8.43 0.26
CA VAL A 264 12.25 7.31 -0.02
C VAL A 264 12.26 7.07 -1.53
N ARG A 265 12.57 5.85 -1.96
CA ARG A 265 12.49 5.42 -3.36
C ARG A 265 11.36 4.41 -3.48
N ILE A 266 10.47 4.64 -4.44
CA ILE A 266 9.49 3.65 -4.88
C ILE A 266 9.72 3.31 -6.35
N GLU A 267 9.55 2.03 -6.67
CA GLU A 267 9.65 1.51 -8.02
C GLU A 267 8.40 0.68 -8.31
N ILE A 268 7.73 0.98 -9.42
CA ILE A 268 6.48 0.35 -9.83
C ILE A 268 6.65 -0.18 -11.24
N PRO A 269 6.55 -1.51 -11.47
CA PRO A 269 6.51 -2.08 -12.81
C PRO A 269 5.26 -1.60 -13.56
N ASN A 270 5.44 -1.25 -14.83
CA ASN A 270 4.38 -0.72 -15.72
C ASN A 270 3.72 -1.83 -16.52
#